data_6b1f6595aff2abb76d68865bd2b3955d
#
_entry.id   6b1f6595aff2abb76d68865bd2b3955d
#
_cell.length_a   1.000
_cell.length_b   1.000
_cell.length_c   1.000
_cell.angle_alpha   90.00
_cell.angle_beta   90.00
_cell.angle_gamma   90.00
#
_symmetry.space_group_name_H-M   'P 1'
#
loop_
_entity.id
_entity.type
_entity.pdbx_description
1 polymer ?
#
loop_
_entity_poly.entity_id
_entity_poly.type
_entity_poly.pdbx_seq_one_letter_code
_entity_poly.pdbx_strand_id
1 'polypeptide(L)'
;MSTYNLLRATVTCPRCGQTSAMAIETFFGYGNLIEYSIGDRVVWHTGKSIKHGGRPTHGDLDGEGYTVCPCCHLDFFLKVHVRADLITGVEPDLAKAPYIKDTGKSATSGS
;
A
#
# COMPACT_ATOMS: atom_id res chain seq x y z
N MET A 1 -6.11 -2.43 19.31
CA MET A 1 -5.10 -2.95 18.39
C MET A 1 -5.50 -2.65 16.95
N SER A 2 -4.60 -2.10 16.18
CA SER A 2 -4.89 -1.84 14.79
C SER A 2 -4.51 -3.04 13.94
N THR A 3 -5.33 -3.31 12.94
CA THR A 3 -5.06 -4.32 11.95
C THR A 3 -5.02 -3.66 10.59
N TYR A 4 -4.56 -4.42 9.62
CA TYR A 4 -4.47 -3.92 8.25
C TYR A 4 -5.07 -4.96 7.32
N ASN A 5 -5.30 -4.55 6.08
CA ASN A 5 -5.71 -5.46 5.03
C ASN A 5 -4.53 -5.64 4.07
N LEU A 6 -4.58 -6.68 3.26
CA LEU A 6 -3.55 -6.93 2.25
C LEU A 6 -4.14 -6.71 0.87
N LEU A 7 -3.38 -6.03 0.04
CA LEU A 7 -3.73 -5.85 -1.37
C LEU A 7 -2.65 -6.52 -2.21
N ARG A 8 -3.04 -7.46 -3.05
CA ARG A 8 -2.11 -8.09 -3.98
C ARG A 8 -2.19 -7.38 -5.31
N ALA A 9 -1.05 -6.85 -5.74
CA ALA A 9 -0.97 -6.11 -6.99
C ALA A 9 0.42 -6.22 -7.58
N THR A 10 0.50 -6.10 -8.90
CA THR A 10 1.79 -6.04 -9.58
C THR A 10 2.27 -4.60 -9.58
N VAL A 11 3.46 -4.37 -9.04
CA VAL A 11 4.01 -3.03 -8.83
C VAL A 11 5.46 -3.01 -9.29
N THR A 12 5.88 -1.90 -9.85
CA THR A 12 7.28 -1.67 -10.16
C THR A 12 7.94 -1.00 -8.94
N CYS A 13 8.94 -1.66 -8.38
CA CYS A 13 9.65 -1.15 -7.21
C CYS A 13 10.43 0.10 -7.59
N PRO A 14 10.26 1.23 -6.88
CA PRO A 14 11.01 2.44 -7.19
C PRO A 14 12.45 2.38 -6.72
N ARG A 15 12.82 1.35 -5.93
CA ARG A 15 14.16 1.22 -5.37
C ARG A 15 15.07 0.35 -6.23
N CYS A 16 14.53 -0.67 -6.91
CA CYS A 16 15.33 -1.57 -7.74
C CYS A 16 14.84 -1.64 -9.20
N GLY A 17 13.67 -1.11 -9.50
CA GLY A 17 13.14 -1.10 -10.85
C GLY A 17 12.50 -2.38 -11.32
N GLN A 18 12.46 -3.41 -10.48
CA GLN A 18 11.83 -4.68 -10.85
C GLN A 18 10.32 -4.62 -10.67
N THR A 19 9.62 -5.27 -11.59
CA THR A 19 8.15 -5.38 -11.53
C THR A 19 7.81 -6.78 -11.04
N SER A 20 6.99 -6.87 -10.00
CA SER A 20 6.58 -8.16 -9.46
C SER A 20 5.28 -8.02 -8.69
N ALA A 21 4.62 -9.17 -8.44
CA ALA A 21 3.45 -9.20 -7.59
C ALA A 21 3.88 -9.00 -6.15
N MET A 22 3.20 -8.11 -5.45
CA MET A 22 3.54 -7.77 -4.07
C MET A 22 2.30 -7.79 -3.21
N ALA A 23 2.49 -8.16 -1.93
CA ALA A 23 1.45 -8.06 -0.91
C ALA A 23 1.64 -6.72 -0.19
N ILE A 24 0.66 -5.85 -0.32
CA ILE A 24 0.72 -4.48 0.18
C ILE A 24 -0.16 -4.37 1.40
N GLU A 25 0.42 -3.90 2.52
CA GLU A 25 -0.37 -3.59 3.71
C GLU A 25 -1.12 -2.30 3.48
N THR A 26 -2.43 -2.32 3.67
CA THR A 26 -3.28 -1.15 3.48
C THR A 26 -3.92 -0.76 4.80
N PHE A 27 -4.06 0.55 5.02
CA PHE A 27 -4.48 1.09 6.31
C PHE A 27 -5.78 1.86 6.21
N PHE A 28 -6.67 1.44 5.32
CA PHE A 28 -7.99 2.03 5.18
C PHE A 28 -9.04 0.92 5.19
N GLY A 29 -10.30 1.32 5.39
CA GLY A 29 -11.39 0.37 5.45
C GLY A 29 -11.40 -0.42 6.75
N TYR A 30 -12.20 -1.48 6.79
CA TYR A 30 -12.31 -2.33 7.96
C TYR A 30 -11.10 -3.25 8.03
N GLY A 31 -10.23 -3.02 9.01
CA GLY A 31 -8.96 -3.72 9.13
C GLY A 31 -9.12 -5.06 9.84
N ASN A 32 -9.30 -6.12 9.08
CA ASN A 32 -9.39 -7.47 9.63
C ASN A 32 -8.66 -8.50 8.76
N LEU A 33 -7.58 -8.07 8.14
CA LEU A 33 -6.71 -8.90 7.31
C LEU A 33 -7.42 -9.47 6.07
N ILE A 34 -8.37 -8.71 5.53
CA ILE A 34 -8.98 -9.07 4.25
C ILE A 34 -7.91 -8.96 3.15
N GLU A 35 -7.90 -9.93 2.27
CA GLU A 35 -7.00 -9.90 1.12
C GLU A 35 -7.75 -9.39 -0.10
N TYR A 36 -7.28 -8.29 -0.66
CA TYR A 36 -7.88 -7.66 -1.83
C TYR A 36 -7.02 -7.87 -3.07
N SER A 37 -7.66 -7.73 -4.22
CA SER A 37 -7.00 -7.61 -5.52
C SER A 37 -7.50 -6.33 -6.19
N ILE A 38 -6.80 -5.87 -7.23
CA ILE A 38 -7.26 -4.72 -7.99
C ILE A 38 -8.64 -5.05 -8.58
N GLY A 39 -9.57 -4.13 -8.42
CA GLY A 39 -10.95 -4.31 -8.86
C GLY A 39 -11.89 -4.78 -7.77
N ASP A 40 -11.38 -5.17 -6.61
CA ASP A 40 -12.22 -5.61 -5.51
C ASP A 40 -12.89 -4.44 -4.82
N ARG A 41 -14.06 -4.72 -4.22
CA ARG A 41 -14.78 -3.74 -3.43
C ARG A 41 -14.23 -3.69 -2.01
N VAL A 42 -13.97 -2.49 -1.53
CA VAL A 42 -13.46 -2.29 -0.17
C VAL A 42 -14.59 -2.49 0.84
N VAL A 43 -14.28 -3.16 1.94
CA VAL A 43 -15.21 -3.30 3.07
C VAL A 43 -14.91 -2.15 4.05
N TRP A 44 -15.90 -1.28 4.27
CA TRP A 44 -15.75 -0.14 5.16
C TRP A 44 -16.32 -0.47 6.54
N HIS A 45 -15.75 0.17 7.55
CA HIS A 45 -16.25 0.00 8.92
C HIS A 45 -17.48 0.87 9.13
N THR A 46 -18.62 0.23 9.29
CA THR A 46 -19.90 0.93 9.43
C THR A 46 -19.90 1.85 10.64
N GLY A 47 -20.36 3.10 10.44
CA GLY A 47 -20.51 4.06 11.54
C GLY A 47 -19.23 4.68 12.02
N LYS A 48 -18.12 4.49 11.34
CA LYS A 48 -16.83 5.08 11.72
C LYS A 48 -16.45 6.18 10.74
N SER A 49 -15.59 7.09 11.21
CA SER A 49 -15.01 8.12 10.35
C SER A 49 -14.02 7.48 9.39
N ILE A 50 -13.65 8.21 8.34
CA ILE A 50 -12.68 7.74 7.35
C ILE A 50 -11.37 7.34 8.03
N LYS A 51 -10.94 8.11 9.01
CA LYS A 51 -9.73 7.88 9.77
C LYS A 51 -9.74 6.52 10.47
N HIS A 52 -10.91 6.01 10.81
CA HIS A 52 -11.08 4.75 11.51
C HIS A 52 -11.68 3.67 10.62
N GLY A 53 -11.52 3.81 9.32
CA GLY A 53 -11.95 2.79 8.36
C GLY A 53 -13.34 2.98 7.81
N GLY A 54 -14.02 4.11 8.10
CA GLY A 54 -15.34 4.40 7.58
C GLY A 54 -15.32 4.79 6.09
N ARG A 55 -16.50 4.72 5.48
CA ARG A 55 -16.63 4.98 4.05
C ARG A 55 -16.47 6.47 3.75
N PRO A 56 -15.53 6.85 2.86
CA PRO A 56 -15.41 8.23 2.43
C PRO A 56 -16.56 8.63 1.51
N THR A 57 -16.68 9.93 1.23
CA THR A 57 -17.70 10.43 0.33
C THR A 57 -17.60 9.76 -1.02
N HIS A 58 -18.71 9.22 -1.50
CA HIS A 58 -18.81 8.50 -2.77
C HIS A 58 -17.95 7.24 -2.85
N GLY A 59 -17.34 6.83 -1.74
CA GLY A 59 -16.43 5.69 -1.76
C GLY A 59 -15.11 5.98 -2.46
N ASP A 60 -14.69 7.23 -2.52
CA ASP A 60 -13.45 7.65 -3.17
C ASP A 60 -12.39 7.95 -2.13
N LEU A 61 -11.21 7.36 -2.29
CA LEU A 61 -10.12 7.52 -1.33
C LEU A 61 -8.79 7.25 -2.02
N ASP A 62 -7.78 8.04 -1.66
CA ASP A 62 -6.40 7.71 -1.97
C ASP A 62 -5.79 7.26 -0.65
N GLY A 63 -5.73 5.96 -0.44
CA GLY A 63 -5.27 5.38 0.81
C GLY A 63 -3.78 5.12 0.80
N GLU A 64 -3.27 4.80 1.98
CA GLU A 64 -1.85 4.52 2.15
C GLU A 64 -1.60 3.02 2.10
N GLY A 65 -0.53 2.62 1.41
CA GLY A 65 -0.07 1.25 1.39
C GLY A 65 1.42 1.20 1.73
N TYR A 66 1.87 0.03 2.15
CA TYR A 66 3.26 -0.21 2.52
C TYR A 66 3.65 -1.62 2.12
N THR A 67 4.83 -1.78 1.55
CA THR A 67 5.32 -3.11 1.19
C THR A 67 6.84 -3.15 1.23
N VAL A 68 7.36 -4.38 1.24
CA VAL A 68 8.79 -4.64 1.08
C VAL A 68 8.97 -5.39 -0.23
N CYS A 69 9.82 -4.87 -1.10
CA CYS A 69 10.06 -5.48 -2.40
C CYS A 69 10.67 -6.87 -2.22
N PRO A 70 10.11 -7.91 -2.86
CA PRO A 70 10.69 -9.24 -2.75
C PRO A 70 12.01 -9.41 -3.50
N CYS A 71 12.37 -8.49 -4.37
CA CYS A 71 13.62 -8.57 -5.14
C CYS A 71 14.79 -7.93 -4.42
N CYS A 72 14.62 -6.67 -3.98
CA CYS A 72 15.73 -5.95 -3.36
C CYS A 72 15.63 -5.88 -1.84
N HIS A 73 14.51 -6.32 -1.26
CA HIS A 73 14.23 -6.34 0.19
C HIS A 73 14.21 -4.96 0.81
N LEU A 74 13.99 -3.92 0.00
CA LEU A 74 13.83 -2.56 0.48
C LEU A 74 12.35 -2.21 0.46
N ASP A 75 11.94 -1.38 1.42
CA ASP A 75 10.55 -1.01 1.59
C ASP A 75 10.20 0.27 0.82
N PHE A 76 8.93 0.49 0.64
CA PHE A 76 8.44 1.76 0.13
C PHE A 76 6.95 1.89 0.41
N PHE A 77 6.48 3.15 0.38
CA PHE A 77 5.07 3.45 0.54
C PHE A 77 4.39 3.55 -0.81
N LEU A 78 3.08 3.35 -0.82
CA LEU A 78 2.27 3.41 -2.03
C LEU A 78 1.00 4.20 -1.75
N LYS A 79 0.41 4.73 -2.82
CA LYS A 79 -0.95 5.24 -2.83
C LYS A 79 -1.84 4.18 -3.46
N VAL A 80 -2.93 3.88 -2.77
CA VAL A 80 -3.94 2.95 -3.27
C VAL A 80 -5.15 3.78 -3.65
N HIS A 81 -5.53 3.72 -4.92
CA HIS A 81 -6.64 4.51 -5.43
C HIS A 81 -7.92 3.70 -5.35
N VAL A 82 -8.89 4.25 -4.62
CA VAL A 82 -10.23 3.66 -4.48
C VAL A 82 -11.23 4.64 -5.07
N ARG A 83 -12.08 4.16 -5.95
CA ARG A 83 -13.12 4.97 -6.57
C ARG A 83 -14.42 4.18 -6.57
N ALA A 84 -15.50 4.80 -6.08
CA ALA A 84 -16.81 4.17 -5.97
C ALA A 84 -16.71 2.81 -5.26
N ASP A 85 -15.97 2.78 -4.17
CA ASP A 85 -15.74 1.59 -3.31
C ASP A 85 -14.86 0.52 -3.95
N LEU A 86 -14.34 0.74 -5.15
CA LEU A 86 -13.51 -0.26 -5.85
C LEU A 86 -12.06 0.18 -5.87
N ILE A 87 -11.16 -0.78 -5.65
CA ILE A 87 -9.73 -0.52 -5.76
C ILE A 87 -9.37 -0.47 -7.25
N THR A 88 -8.99 0.71 -7.73
CA THR A 88 -8.74 0.92 -9.16
C THR A 88 -7.27 0.81 -9.54
N GLY A 89 -6.36 1.02 -8.59
CA GLY A 89 -4.94 0.93 -8.89
C GLY A 89 -4.08 1.33 -7.72
N VAL A 90 -2.77 1.17 -7.89
CA VAL A 90 -1.77 1.55 -6.89
C VAL A 90 -0.58 2.19 -7.61
N GLU A 91 0.13 3.03 -6.88
CA GLU A 91 1.38 3.60 -7.38
C GLU A 91 2.31 3.86 -6.21
N PRO A 92 3.64 3.82 -6.42
CA PRO A 92 4.57 4.17 -5.35
C PRO A 92 4.40 5.62 -4.93
N ASP A 93 4.46 5.87 -3.63
CA ASP A 93 4.36 7.22 -3.07
C ASP A 93 5.77 7.70 -2.74
N LEU A 94 6.39 8.40 -3.66
CA LEU A 94 7.77 8.84 -3.53
C LEU A 94 7.91 10.03 -2.59
N ALA A 95 6.80 10.64 -2.19
CA ALA A 95 6.83 11.74 -1.23
C ALA A 95 7.01 11.25 0.20
N LYS A 96 6.74 9.97 0.47
CA LYS A 96 6.93 9.38 1.79
C LYS A 96 8.26 8.66 1.86
N ALA A 97 9.05 8.99 2.87
CA ALA A 97 10.35 8.36 3.06
C ALA A 97 10.17 6.93 3.58
N PRO A 98 10.86 5.95 3.03
CA PRO A 98 10.79 4.58 3.53
C PRO A 98 11.55 4.45 4.86
N TYR A 99 11.30 3.34 5.55
CA TYR A 99 12.00 3.05 6.81
C TYR A 99 13.40 2.50 6.56
N ILE A 100 13.55 1.63 5.55
CA ILE A 100 14.84 1.02 5.23
C ILE A 100 15.56 1.91 4.23
N LYS A 101 16.69 2.45 4.65
CA LYS A 101 17.45 3.32 3.76
C LYS A 101 18.29 2.51 2.81
N ASP A 102 18.45 3.01 1.60
CA ASP A 102 19.36 2.42 0.64
C ASP A 102 20.77 2.85 1.01
N THR A 103 21.49 1.96 1.68
CA THR A 103 22.86 2.22 2.09
C THR A 103 23.85 1.54 1.16
N GLY A 104 23.34 0.97 0.15
CA GLY A 104 24.17 0.25 -0.80
C GLY A 104 25.15 1.16 -1.45
N LYS A 105 25.36 1.62 -1.05
CA LYS A 105 26.08 2.26 -1.54
C LYS A 105 27.09 2.11 -0.91
N SER A 106 26.43 2.00 -0.29
CA SER A 106 27.04 1.66 0.44
C SER A 106 27.58 1.31 0.60
N ALA A 107 27.59 1.44 0.48
CA ALA A 107 28.18 0.91 0.74
C ALA A 107 28.71 0.79 0.55
N THR A 108 28.58 0.97 0.30
CA THR A 108 29.14 0.69 0.24
C THR A 108 29.47 0.65 0.09
N SER A 109 29.60 0.90 -0.11
CA SER A 109 29.92 0.66 -0.16
C SER A 109 30.05 0.55 -0.25
N GLY A 110 30.21 0.84 -0.35
CA GLY A 110 30.35 0.56 -0.44
C GLY A 110 30.23 0.61 -0.55
N SER A 111 30.33 0.68 -0.84
CA SER A 111 30.18 0.37 -0.77
C SER A 111 30.13 0.43 -0.74
#